data_e363871fcbebdacbc368951f8f12f8da
#
_entry.id   e363871fcbebdacbc368951f8f12f8da
#
_cell.length_a   1.000
_cell.length_b   1.000
_cell.length_c   1.000
_cell.angle_alpha   90.00
_cell.angle_beta   90.00
_cell.angle_gamma   90.00
#
_symmetry.space_group_name_H-M   'P 1'
#
loop_
_entity.id
_entity.type
_entity.pdbx_description
1 polymer ?
#
loop_
_entity_poly.entity_id
_entity_poly.type
_entity_poly.pdbx_seq_one_letter_code
_entity_poly.pdbx_strand_id
1 'polypeptide(L)'
;EDIGFVEQRLPKYLSQDYHTYEVVLVYVGSNEDFSILLTQMRLKYPHLKITNIKQNTRFPISNKQALNFGIRAAAFDHILLSTSDTIVPSERWIRLMAKGFTRGNVVLGYCGVELRSGFAGRLMRTQRMAESMTWLSAAIAGKPYRGVRNTLGITRDLYLSVKGFNHINMNMGEDDLFLQELAKE
;
A
#
# COMPACT_ATOMS: atom_id res chain seq x y z
N GLU A 1 14.94 4.02 6.93
CA GLU A 1 14.48 4.95 7.99
C GLU A 1 14.25 6.31 7.35
N ASP A 2 13.03 6.56 6.92
CA ASP A 2 12.64 7.80 6.23
C ASP A 2 11.92 8.72 7.24
N ILE A 3 12.67 9.61 7.89
CA ILE A 3 12.14 10.62 8.83
C ILE A 3 11.14 11.52 8.08
N GLY A 4 11.45 11.91 6.83
CA GLY A 4 10.56 12.73 6.02
C GLY A 4 9.21 12.05 5.73
N PHE A 5 9.18 10.73 5.64
CA PHE A 5 7.92 10.00 5.58
C PHE A 5 7.11 10.17 6.87
N VAL A 6 7.74 9.97 8.04
CA VAL A 6 7.06 10.00 9.34
C VAL A 6 6.51 11.39 9.64
N GLU A 7 7.26 12.44 9.32
CA GLU A 7 6.88 13.81 9.65
C GLU A 7 5.90 14.43 8.65
N GLN A 8 6.03 14.14 7.36
CA GLN A 8 5.29 14.85 6.30
C GLN A 8 4.21 14.01 5.63
N ARG A 9 4.45 12.71 5.44
CA ARG A 9 3.55 11.83 4.67
C ARG A 9 2.64 11.00 5.56
N LEU A 10 3.15 10.41 6.63
CA LEU A 10 2.36 9.61 7.56
C LEU A 10 1.15 10.37 8.15
N PRO A 11 1.26 11.66 8.53
CA PRO A 11 0.10 12.42 9.00
C PRO A 11 -1.04 12.49 7.99
N LYS A 12 -0.77 12.47 6.67
CA LYS A 12 -1.81 12.47 5.64
C LYS A 12 -2.62 11.17 5.60
N TYR A 13 -2.01 10.05 5.98
CA TYR A 13 -2.74 8.78 6.17
C TYR A 13 -3.55 8.78 7.46
N LEU A 14 -3.07 9.50 8.49
CA LEU A 14 -3.69 9.55 9.81
C LEU A 14 -4.78 10.62 9.94
N SER A 15 -4.94 11.51 8.96
CA SER A 15 -5.95 12.57 8.91
C SER A 15 -7.04 12.33 7.87
N GLN A 16 -7.32 11.06 7.54
CA GLN A 16 -8.33 10.74 6.53
C GLN A 16 -9.75 10.94 7.05
N ASP A 17 -10.61 11.51 6.22
CA ASP A 17 -12.04 11.67 6.47
C ASP A 17 -12.77 10.32 6.26
N TYR A 18 -12.57 9.42 7.23
CA TYR A 18 -13.21 8.11 7.28
C TYR A 18 -13.47 7.72 8.74
N HIS A 19 -14.66 7.22 9.03
CA HIS A 19 -15.15 7.08 10.41
C HIS A 19 -14.42 5.99 11.21
N THR A 20 -13.99 4.91 10.56
CA THR A 20 -13.38 3.78 11.27
C THR A 20 -12.28 3.17 10.40
N TYR A 21 -11.03 3.40 10.76
CA TYR A 21 -9.86 2.83 10.10
C TYR A 21 -8.67 2.79 11.04
N GLU A 22 -7.66 2.08 10.65
CA GLU A 22 -6.34 2.09 11.28
C GLU A 22 -5.26 2.21 10.21
N VAL A 23 -4.10 2.68 10.62
CA VAL A 23 -2.89 2.65 9.81
C VAL A 23 -1.91 1.68 10.47
N VAL A 24 -1.53 0.63 9.75
CA VAL A 24 -0.53 -0.34 10.23
C VAL A 24 0.79 -0.02 9.56
N LEU A 25 1.71 0.53 10.32
CA LEU A 25 3.07 0.81 9.88
C LEU A 25 3.99 -0.34 10.27
N VAL A 26 4.62 -0.97 9.28
CA VAL A 26 5.62 -2.01 9.53
C VAL A 26 7.01 -1.39 9.41
N TYR A 27 7.73 -1.37 10.51
CA TYR A 27 9.11 -0.91 10.57
C TYR A 27 10.05 -2.11 10.69
N VAL A 28 10.97 -2.22 9.75
CA VAL A 28 12.02 -3.25 9.77
C VAL A 28 13.35 -2.54 10.02
N GLY A 29 13.83 -2.64 11.26
CA GLY A 29 15.05 -1.95 11.67
C GLY A 29 15.30 -2.06 13.17
N SER A 30 16.41 -1.46 13.61
CA SER A 30 16.85 -1.49 15.01
C SER A 30 17.31 -0.12 15.51
N ASN A 31 16.95 0.96 14.80
CA ASN A 31 17.30 2.31 15.23
C ASN A 31 16.36 2.76 16.36
N GLU A 32 16.93 3.06 17.52
CA GLU A 32 16.18 3.44 18.71
C GLU A 32 15.54 4.83 18.57
N ASP A 33 16.26 5.80 18.00
CA ASP A 33 15.75 7.17 17.82
C ASP A 33 14.53 7.17 16.90
N PHE A 34 14.58 6.37 15.81
CA PHE A 34 13.45 6.21 14.91
C PHE A 34 12.27 5.52 15.61
N SER A 35 12.52 4.55 16.46
CA SER A 35 11.49 3.87 17.25
C SER A 35 10.83 4.80 18.28
N ILE A 36 11.59 5.73 18.86
CA ILE A 36 11.08 6.77 19.74
C ILE A 36 10.16 7.72 18.97
N LEU A 37 10.58 8.19 17.80
CA LEU A 37 9.78 9.04 16.91
C LEU A 37 8.44 8.36 16.55
N LEU A 38 8.48 7.10 16.18
CA LEU A 38 7.28 6.33 15.87
C LEU A 38 6.36 6.19 17.08
N THR A 39 6.93 6.01 18.29
CA THR A 39 6.16 5.93 19.52
C THR A 39 5.46 7.25 19.84
N GLN A 40 6.11 8.38 19.61
CA GLN A 40 5.50 9.71 19.75
C GLN A 40 4.33 9.89 18.78
N MET A 41 4.49 9.46 17.52
CA MET A 41 3.42 9.49 16.54
C MET A 41 2.23 8.62 16.97
N ARG A 42 2.47 7.44 17.54
CA ARG A 42 1.40 6.56 18.06
C ARG A 42 0.63 7.20 19.23
N LEU A 43 1.31 7.92 20.09
CA LEU A 43 0.65 8.65 21.19
C LEU A 43 -0.26 9.77 20.66
N LYS A 44 0.17 10.44 19.60
CA LYS A 44 -0.62 11.50 18.95
C LYS A 44 -1.82 10.95 18.14
N TYR A 45 -1.67 9.76 17.55
CA TYR A 45 -2.67 9.14 16.69
C TYR A 45 -3.01 7.72 17.17
N PRO A 46 -4.07 7.55 18.00
CA PRO A 46 -4.41 6.25 18.62
C PRO A 46 -4.73 5.12 17.62
N HIS A 47 -5.13 5.46 16.39
CA HIS A 47 -5.41 4.51 15.32
C HIS A 47 -4.16 4.13 14.49
N LEU A 48 -2.97 4.61 14.88
CA LEU A 48 -1.70 4.16 14.33
C LEU A 48 -1.22 2.91 15.09
N LYS A 49 -1.14 1.79 14.39
CA LYS A 49 -0.46 0.57 14.84
C LYS A 49 0.97 0.52 14.29
N ILE A 50 1.93 0.17 15.12
CA ILE A 50 3.32 0.00 14.71
C ILE A 50 3.71 -1.45 14.96
N THR A 51 4.13 -2.13 13.90
CA THR A 51 4.73 -3.46 13.96
C THR A 51 6.23 -3.30 13.75
N ASN A 52 7.00 -3.44 14.81
CA ASN A 52 8.46 -3.36 14.74
C ASN A 52 9.05 -4.75 14.59
N ILE A 53 9.85 -4.95 13.56
CA ILE A 53 10.53 -6.20 13.26
C ILE A 53 12.02 -5.96 13.27
N LYS A 54 12.72 -6.59 14.20
CA LYS A 54 14.19 -6.50 14.28
C LYS A 54 14.80 -7.16 13.05
N GLN A 55 15.65 -6.41 12.34
CA GLN A 55 16.35 -6.94 11.20
C GLN A 55 17.41 -7.97 11.66
N ASN A 56 17.38 -9.15 11.06
CA ASN A 56 18.40 -10.15 11.28
C ASN A 56 19.43 -10.08 10.14
N THR A 57 20.70 -9.94 10.48
CA THR A 57 21.79 -9.84 9.50
C THR A 57 21.98 -11.11 8.67
N ARG A 58 21.63 -12.28 9.22
CA ARG A 58 21.74 -13.57 8.50
C ARG A 58 20.54 -13.84 7.58
N PHE A 59 19.36 -13.33 7.94
CA PHE A 59 18.10 -13.53 7.20
C PHE A 59 17.39 -12.18 7.09
N PRO A 60 17.75 -11.35 6.10
CA PRO A 60 17.08 -10.05 5.91
C PRO A 60 15.61 -10.26 5.57
N ILE A 61 14.75 -9.52 6.26
CA ILE A 61 13.31 -9.54 6.02
C ILE A 61 13.03 -8.80 4.71
N SER A 62 12.39 -9.49 3.78
CA SER A 62 11.98 -8.90 2.51
C SER A 62 10.76 -7.98 2.68
N ASN A 63 10.55 -7.08 1.73
CA ASN A 63 9.36 -6.22 1.71
C ASN A 63 8.05 -7.03 1.70
N LYS A 64 8.04 -8.21 1.07
CA LYS A 64 6.90 -9.14 1.06
C LYS A 64 6.57 -9.67 2.45
N GLN A 65 7.61 -10.09 3.18
CA GLN A 65 7.44 -10.56 4.55
C GLN A 65 6.95 -9.44 5.47
N ALA A 66 7.53 -8.23 5.34
CA ALA A 66 7.08 -7.07 6.09
C ALA A 66 5.60 -6.76 5.81
N LEU A 67 5.18 -6.80 4.54
CA LEU A 67 3.79 -6.60 4.15
C LEU A 67 2.86 -7.68 4.74
N ASN A 68 3.28 -8.95 4.69
CA ASN A 68 2.52 -10.06 5.27
C ASN A 68 2.33 -9.90 6.79
N PHE A 69 3.35 -9.44 7.51
CA PHE A 69 3.23 -9.09 8.93
C PHE A 69 2.23 -7.95 9.16
N GLY A 70 2.26 -6.91 8.33
CA GLY A 70 1.32 -5.80 8.39
C GLY A 70 -0.13 -6.23 8.18
N ILE A 71 -0.39 -7.04 7.16
CA ILE A 71 -1.73 -7.55 6.85
C ILE A 71 -2.26 -8.43 7.98
N ARG A 72 -1.42 -9.29 8.57
CA ARG A 72 -1.80 -10.13 9.71
C ARG A 72 -2.04 -9.34 10.98
N ALA A 73 -1.33 -8.22 11.17
CA ALA A 73 -1.51 -7.34 12.33
C ALA A 73 -2.74 -6.42 12.21
N ALA A 74 -3.29 -6.26 11.00
CA ALA A 74 -4.47 -5.43 10.77
C ALA A 74 -5.71 -5.99 11.48
N ALA A 75 -6.55 -5.12 12.04
CA ALA A 75 -7.78 -5.50 12.73
C ALA A 75 -8.98 -5.60 11.77
N PHE A 76 -8.95 -4.86 10.66
CA PHE A 76 -10.07 -4.78 9.70
C PHE A 76 -9.85 -5.71 8.50
N ASP A 77 -10.97 -6.11 7.87
CA ASP A 77 -10.95 -7.03 6.74
C ASP A 77 -10.64 -6.37 5.40
N HIS A 78 -11.00 -5.10 5.25
CA HIS A 78 -10.68 -4.32 4.05
C HIS A 78 -9.31 -3.66 4.22
N ILE A 79 -8.35 -4.02 3.39
CA ILE A 79 -6.96 -3.59 3.50
C ILE A 79 -6.60 -2.77 2.27
N LEU A 80 -6.10 -1.57 2.48
CA LEU A 80 -5.49 -0.73 1.44
C LEU A 80 -3.98 -0.77 1.59
N LEU A 81 -3.29 -1.20 0.53
CA LEU A 81 -1.84 -1.24 0.50
C LEU A 81 -1.28 0.11 0.05
N SER A 82 -0.17 0.49 0.67
CA SER A 82 0.59 1.69 0.29
C SER A 82 2.07 1.53 0.64
N THR A 83 2.89 2.39 0.11
CA THR A 83 4.34 2.43 0.35
C THR A 83 4.76 3.79 0.87
N SER A 84 5.93 3.87 1.50
CA SER A 84 6.43 5.10 2.12
C SER A 84 6.72 6.23 1.11
N ASP A 85 6.89 5.92 -0.18
CA ASP A 85 7.09 6.89 -1.25
C ASP A 85 5.77 7.43 -1.84
N THR A 86 4.63 6.89 -1.43
CA THR A 86 3.31 7.33 -1.90
C THR A 86 2.86 8.60 -1.18
N ILE A 87 2.34 9.54 -1.95
CA ILE A 87 1.71 10.76 -1.44
C ILE A 87 0.20 10.61 -1.58
N VAL A 88 -0.49 10.60 -0.45
CA VAL A 88 -1.96 10.58 -0.43
C VAL A 88 -2.50 11.92 -0.94
N PRO A 89 -3.34 11.91 -2.00
CA PRO A 89 -3.73 13.15 -2.68
C PRO A 89 -4.76 14.00 -1.92
N SER A 90 -5.54 13.39 -1.03
CA SER A 90 -6.59 14.07 -0.28
C SER A 90 -7.02 13.30 0.97
N GLU A 91 -7.70 13.96 1.89
CA GLU A 91 -8.31 13.35 3.08
C GLU A 91 -9.45 12.38 2.75
N ARG A 92 -9.94 12.36 1.50
CA ARG A 92 -11.01 11.46 1.05
C ARG A 92 -10.50 10.18 0.39
N TRP A 93 -9.18 9.97 0.37
CA TRP A 93 -8.60 8.83 -0.34
C TRP A 93 -9.13 7.49 0.15
N ILE A 94 -9.13 7.24 1.47
CA ILE A 94 -9.67 6.00 2.04
C ILE A 94 -11.15 5.84 1.67
N ARG A 95 -11.95 6.90 1.81
CA ARG A 95 -13.38 6.85 1.49
C ARG A 95 -13.66 6.52 0.02
N LEU A 96 -12.84 7.05 -0.89
CA LEU A 96 -12.97 6.75 -2.32
C LEU A 96 -12.57 5.32 -2.65
N MET A 97 -11.48 4.84 -2.08
CA MET A 97 -11.02 3.46 -2.25
C MET A 97 -12.01 2.46 -1.63
N ALA A 98 -12.51 2.74 -0.45
CA ALA A 98 -13.47 1.88 0.26
C ALA A 98 -14.77 1.65 -0.53
N LYS A 99 -15.22 2.60 -1.35
CA LYS A 99 -16.36 2.40 -2.25
C LYS A 99 -16.16 1.24 -3.23
N GLY A 100 -14.92 0.93 -3.59
CA GLY A 100 -14.63 -0.20 -4.48
C GLY A 100 -15.01 -1.55 -3.87
N PHE A 101 -14.89 -1.70 -2.56
CA PHE A 101 -15.23 -2.94 -1.86
C PHE A 101 -16.74 -3.27 -1.85
N THR A 102 -17.60 -2.31 -2.18
CA THR A 102 -19.02 -2.61 -2.38
C THR A 102 -19.29 -3.44 -3.64
N ARG A 103 -18.32 -3.56 -4.53
CA ARG A 103 -18.44 -4.23 -5.84
C ARG A 103 -17.56 -5.46 -5.99
N GLY A 104 -16.59 -5.65 -5.11
CA GLY A 104 -15.68 -6.79 -5.19
C GLY A 104 -14.61 -6.78 -4.11
N ASN A 105 -13.87 -7.86 -4.02
CA ASN A 105 -12.85 -8.11 -3.00
C ASN A 105 -11.50 -7.47 -3.34
N VAL A 106 -11.33 -6.97 -4.57
CA VAL A 106 -10.12 -6.28 -5.04
C VAL A 106 -10.50 -4.91 -5.57
N VAL A 107 -9.76 -3.90 -5.13
CA VAL A 107 -9.93 -2.50 -5.55
C VAL A 107 -8.63 -2.01 -6.16
N LEU A 108 -8.70 -1.55 -7.38
CA LEU A 108 -7.57 -0.96 -8.10
C LEU A 108 -7.76 0.54 -8.24
N GLY A 109 -6.76 1.30 -7.81
CA GLY A 109 -6.76 2.75 -7.93
C GLY A 109 -5.68 3.25 -8.89
N TYR A 110 -5.82 4.47 -9.36
CA TYR A 110 -4.80 5.15 -10.14
C TYR A 110 -3.70 5.70 -9.23
N CYS A 111 -2.43 5.42 -9.57
CA CYS A 111 -1.26 6.01 -8.93
C CYS A 111 -0.46 6.82 -9.96
N GLY A 112 -0.57 8.14 -9.87
CA GLY A 112 0.16 9.07 -10.73
C GLY A 112 1.61 9.29 -10.30
N VAL A 113 2.29 10.18 -11.01
CA VAL A 113 3.63 10.65 -10.68
C VAL A 113 3.53 12.08 -10.15
N GLU A 114 4.33 12.40 -9.15
CA GLU A 114 4.40 13.74 -8.58
C GLU A 114 4.66 14.82 -9.66
N LEU A 115 4.09 15.99 -9.44
CA LEU A 115 4.21 17.13 -10.34
C LEU A 115 5.65 17.65 -10.36
N ARG A 116 6.42 17.24 -11.36
CA ARG A 116 7.72 17.85 -11.67
C ARG A 116 7.58 18.78 -12.84
N SER A 117 8.21 19.95 -12.76
CA SER A 117 8.27 20.94 -13.85
C SER A 117 9.10 20.41 -15.02
N GLY A 118 8.83 20.95 -16.23
CA GLY A 118 9.59 20.62 -17.44
C GLY A 118 8.96 19.57 -18.34
N PHE A 119 9.54 19.41 -19.53
CA PHE A 119 9.05 18.50 -20.57
C PHE A 119 9.08 17.03 -20.15
N ALA A 120 10.19 16.59 -19.55
CA ALA A 120 10.35 15.21 -19.07
C ALA A 120 9.29 14.83 -18.04
N GLY A 121 8.99 15.72 -17.08
CA GLY A 121 7.95 15.47 -16.09
C GLY A 121 6.55 15.35 -16.69
N ARG A 122 6.24 16.14 -17.73
CA ARG A 122 4.98 16.02 -18.48
C ARG A 122 4.89 14.69 -19.23
N LEU A 123 5.97 14.30 -19.92
CA LEU A 123 6.03 13.05 -20.67
C LEU A 123 5.82 11.85 -19.75
N MET A 124 6.53 11.78 -18.63
CA MET A 124 6.37 10.70 -17.63
C MET A 124 4.94 10.59 -17.11
N ARG A 125 4.28 11.72 -16.85
CA ARG A 125 2.88 11.71 -16.38
C ARG A 125 1.92 11.23 -17.47
N THR A 126 2.11 11.69 -18.70
CA THR A 126 1.27 11.25 -19.84
C THR A 126 1.44 9.76 -20.08
N GLN A 127 2.67 9.26 -20.06
CA GLN A 127 2.96 7.83 -20.19
C GLN A 127 2.30 7.04 -19.04
N ARG A 128 2.49 7.44 -17.80
CA ARG A 128 1.88 6.75 -16.64
C ARG A 128 0.35 6.75 -16.71
N MET A 129 -0.24 7.86 -17.14
CA MET A 129 -1.69 7.94 -17.34
C MET A 129 -2.15 6.98 -18.43
N ALA A 130 -1.50 6.96 -19.59
CA ALA A 130 -1.85 6.07 -20.71
C ALA A 130 -1.74 4.59 -20.31
N GLU A 131 -0.63 4.21 -19.66
CA GLU A 131 -0.45 2.86 -19.10
C GLU A 131 -1.58 2.50 -18.13
N SER A 132 -1.93 3.42 -17.23
CA SER A 132 -2.96 3.18 -16.22
C SER A 132 -4.34 3.05 -16.85
N MET A 133 -4.66 3.83 -17.87
CA MET A 133 -5.91 3.69 -18.62
C MET A 133 -6.02 2.30 -19.27
N THR A 134 -4.92 1.77 -19.79
CA THR A 134 -4.90 0.45 -20.44
C THR A 134 -5.23 -0.67 -19.46
N TRP A 135 -4.51 -0.76 -18.33
CA TRP A 135 -4.73 -1.87 -17.38
C TRP A 135 -5.99 -1.70 -16.55
N LEU A 136 -6.42 -0.45 -16.22
CA LEU A 136 -7.71 -0.22 -15.55
C LEU A 136 -8.89 -0.56 -16.47
N SER A 137 -8.82 -0.23 -17.77
CA SER A 137 -9.84 -0.62 -18.73
C SER A 137 -9.95 -2.14 -18.88
N ALA A 138 -8.82 -2.85 -18.88
CA ALA A 138 -8.81 -4.30 -18.87
C ALA A 138 -9.44 -4.88 -17.59
N ALA A 139 -9.17 -4.29 -16.44
CA ALA A 139 -9.77 -4.68 -15.17
C ALA A 139 -11.30 -4.46 -15.18
N ILE A 140 -11.78 -3.33 -15.70
CA ILE A 140 -13.21 -3.05 -15.88
C ILE A 140 -13.86 -4.07 -16.81
N ALA A 141 -13.14 -4.52 -17.85
CA ALA A 141 -13.59 -5.57 -18.76
C ALA A 141 -13.50 -7.00 -18.17
N GLY A 142 -13.19 -7.15 -16.88
CA GLY A 142 -13.09 -8.44 -16.21
C GLY A 142 -11.80 -9.21 -16.50
N LYS A 143 -10.77 -8.55 -17.03
CA LYS A 143 -9.46 -9.15 -17.35
C LYS A 143 -8.31 -8.37 -16.67
N PRO A 144 -8.28 -8.29 -15.35
CA PRO A 144 -7.20 -7.60 -14.64
C PRO A 144 -5.88 -8.36 -14.85
N TYR A 145 -4.84 -7.66 -15.30
CA TYR A 145 -3.52 -8.25 -15.52
C TYR A 145 -2.41 -7.49 -14.83
N ARG A 146 -2.68 -6.28 -14.37
CA ARG A 146 -1.71 -5.40 -13.72
C ARG A 146 -2.36 -4.56 -12.63
N GLY A 147 -1.61 -4.34 -11.54
CA GLY A 147 -1.99 -3.46 -10.45
C GLY A 147 -0.77 -2.77 -9.86
N VAL A 148 -1.01 -1.71 -9.12
CA VAL A 148 0.04 -0.98 -8.40
C VAL A 148 -0.23 -1.07 -6.91
N ARG A 149 0.70 -1.63 -6.15
CA ARG A 149 0.59 -1.83 -4.69
C ARG A 149 0.20 -0.55 -3.96
N ASN A 150 0.69 0.60 -4.40
CA ASN A 150 0.44 1.90 -3.76
C ASN A 150 -1.04 2.30 -3.73
N THR A 151 -1.89 1.65 -4.53
CA THR A 151 -3.33 1.92 -4.64
C THR A 151 -4.13 0.63 -4.83
N LEU A 152 -3.66 -0.46 -4.24
CA LEU A 152 -4.32 -1.76 -4.25
C LEU A 152 -5.10 -1.94 -2.96
N GLY A 153 -6.38 -2.23 -3.07
CA GLY A 153 -7.23 -2.68 -1.96
C GLY A 153 -7.56 -4.15 -2.13
N ILE A 154 -7.56 -4.90 -1.02
CA ILE A 154 -7.88 -6.33 -0.98
C ILE A 154 -8.65 -6.66 0.30
N THR A 155 -9.50 -7.67 0.27
CA THR A 155 -10.03 -8.26 1.49
C THR A 155 -9.03 -9.23 2.09
N ARG A 156 -9.01 -9.33 3.43
CA ARG A 156 -8.12 -10.24 4.16
C ARG A 156 -8.35 -11.69 3.77
N ASP A 157 -9.61 -12.10 3.65
CA ASP A 157 -9.96 -13.48 3.32
C ASP A 157 -9.41 -13.87 1.96
N LEU A 158 -9.57 -13.01 0.95
CA LEU A 158 -9.00 -13.24 -0.37
C LEU A 158 -7.47 -13.26 -0.35
N TYR A 159 -6.81 -12.39 0.44
CA TYR A 159 -5.36 -12.44 0.62
C TYR A 159 -4.87 -13.75 1.20
N LEU A 160 -5.59 -14.28 2.18
CA LEU A 160 -5.23 -15.54 2.85
C LEU A 160 -5.51 -16.76 1.96
N SER A 161 -6.59 -16.75 1.15
CA SER A 161 -6.94 -17.85 0.24
C SER A 161 -5.84 -18.12 -0.78
N VAL A 162 -5.24 -17.07 -1.33
CA VAL A 162 -4.11 -17.17 -2.29
C VAL A 162 -2.73 -17.30 -1.60
N LYS A 163 -2.68 -17.53 -0.27
CA LYS A 163 -1.44 -17.63 0.53
C LYS A 163 -0.56 -16.35 0.48
N GLY A 164 -1.12 -15.24 0.06
CA GLY A 164 -0.45 -13.95 -0.04
C GLY A 164 0.73 -13.97 -1.02
N PHE A 165 1.79 -13.23 -0.71
CA PHE A 165 3.01 -13.14 -1.54
C PHE A 165 4.02 -14.27 -1.30
N ASN A 166 3.76 -15.23 -0.43
CA ASN A 166 4.77 -16.19 0.05
C ASN A 166 5.32 -17.14 -1.03
N HIS A 167 4.54 -17.40 -2.06
CA HIS A 167 4.91 -18.34 -3.14
C HIS A 167 5.46 -17.62 -4.38
N ILE A 168 5.46 -16.31 -4.42
CA ILE A 168 5.97 -15.51 -5.54
C ILE A 168 7.48 -15.30 -5.36
N ASN A 169 8.29 -16.06 -6.09
CA ASN A 169 9.76 -16.00 -5.99
C ASN A 169 10.41 -14.92 -6.90
N MET A 170 9.63 -13.93 -7.34
CA MET A 170 10.14 -12.86 -8.20
C MET A 170 10.33 -11.57 -7.41
N ASN A 171 11.37 -10.81 -7.76
CA ASN A 171 11.66 -9.50 -7.15
C ASN A 171 11.08 -8.32 -7.94
N MET A 172 10.66 -8.54 -9.19
CA MET A 172 10.04 -7.52 -10.05
C MET A 172 8.77 -8.09 -10.69
N GLY A 173 7.71 -7.27 -10.79
CA GLY A 173 6.41 -7.72 -11.34
C GLY A 173 5.58 -8.58 -10.39
N GLU A 174 5.98 -8.67 -9.13
CA GLU A 174 5.27 -9.45 -8.11
C GLU A 174 3.84 -8.99 -7.87
N ASP A 175 3.58 -7.69 -7.99
CA ASP A 175 2.25 -7.12 -7.83
C ASP A 175 1.31 -7.56 -8.96
N ASP A 176 1.84 -7.66 -10.18
CA ASP A 176 1.07 -8.08 -11.35
C ASP A 176 0.70 -9.57 -11.26
N LEU A 177 1.66 -10.42 -10.85
CA LEU A 177 1.41 -11.84 -10.62
C LEU A 177 0.42 -12.08 -9.47
N PHE A 178 0.59 -11.34 -8.38
CA PHE A 178 -0.32 -11.42 -7.25
C PHE A 178 -1.74 -11.03 -7.66
N LEU A 179 -1.91 -9.95 -8.43
CA LEU A 179 -3.21 -9.55 -8.94
C LEU A 179 -3.82 -10.61 -9.87
N GLN A 180 -3.02 -11.22 -10.73
CA GLN A 180 -3.50 -12.28 -11.62
C GLN A 180 -3.95 -13.53 -10.87
N GLU A 181 -3.36 -13.83 -9.71
CA GLU A 181 -3.82 -14.90 -8.83
C GLU A 181 -5.12 -14.53 -8.13
N LEU A 182 -5.21 -13.31 -7.59
CA LEU A 182 -6.45 -12.80 -7.00
C LEU A 182 -7.63 -12.80 -7.97
N ALA A 183 -7.35 -12.66 -9.26
CA ALA A 183 -8.38 -12.61 -10.30
C ALA A 183 -8.87 -14.00 -10.76
N LYS A 184 -8.24 -15.09 -10.29
CA LYS A 184 -8.67 -16.47 -10.59
C LYS A 184 -9.67 -17.01 -9.57
N GLU A 185 -9.73 -16.40 -8.39
CA GLU A 185 -10.66 -16.68 -7.29
C GLU A 185 -11.94 -15.82 -7.39
#